data_44342c369c0a8d0282ff5e0244139325
#
_entry.id   44342c369c0a8d0282ff5e0244139325
#
_cell.length_a   1.000
_cell.length_b   1.000
_cell.length_c   1.000
_cell.angle_alpha   90.00
_cell.angle_beta   90.00
_cell.angle_gamma   90.00
#
_symmetry.space_group_name_H-M   'P 1'
#
loop_
_entity.id
_entity.type
_entity.pdbx_description
1 polymer ?
#
loop_
_entity_poly.entity_id
_entity_poly.type
_entity_poly.pdbx_seq_one_letter_code
_entity_poly.pdbx_strand_id
1 'polypeptide(L)'
;MRYFVEVELKQAPTPEILALIAAETAHGKQFDESGQREALYVSSETVKAWQIFRAESKADVERIVAGFPLTPFCNVSISQLR
;
A
#
# COMPACT_ATOMS: atom_id res chain seq x y z
N MET A 1 -7.70 -8.77 -12.69
CA MET A 1 -8.72 -8.39 -11.70
C MET A 1 -8.22 -7.17 -10.93
N ARG A 2 -9.13 -6.46 -10.31
CA ARG A 2 -8.80 -5.24 -9.56
C ARG A 2 -9.08 -5.47 -8.08
N TYR A 3 -8.20 -4.96 -7.24
CA TYR A 3 -8.29 -5.13 -5.80
C TYR A 3 -8.15 -3.78 -5.10
N PHE A 4 -9.05 -3.54 -4.15
CA PHE A 4 -9.00 -2.37 -3.30
C PHE A 4 -8.22 -2.70 -2.04
N VAL A 5 -7.12 -1.98 -1.79
CA VAL A 5 -6.25 -2.21 -0.66
C VAL A 5 -6.31 -1.01 0.27
N GLU A 6 -6.68 -1.26 1.52
CA GLU A 6 -6.65 -0.23 2.55
C GLU A 6 -5.56 -0.58 3.54
N VAL A 7 -4.68 0.38 3.80
CA VAL A 7 -3.62 0.24 4.80
C VAL A 7 -3.75 1.35 5.82
N GLU A 8 -3.53 1.00 7.09
CA GLU A 8 -3.65 1.96 8.18
C GLU A 8 -2.57 1.69 9.21
N LEU A 9 -1.83 2.71 9.62
CA LEU A 9 -0.83 2.58 10.66
C LEU A 9 -1.49 2.09 11.96
N LYS A 10 -0.85 1.13 12.63
CA LYS A 10 -1.33 0.57 13.90
C LYS A 10 -1.15 1.56 15.05
N GLN A 11 -0.32 2.57 14.85
CA GLN A 11 0.04 3.53 15.87
C GLN A 11 0.37 4.87 15.22
N ALA A 12 0.48 5.92 16.03
CA ALA A 12 0.91 7.22 15.55
C ALA A 12 2.31 7.12 14.91
N PRO A 13 2.62 7.91 13.87
CA PRO A 13 3.93 7.88 13.23
C PRO A 13 5.05 8.14 14.24
N THR A 14 6.03 7.23 14.25
CA THR A 14 7.25 7.36 15.04
C THR A 14 8.37 7.87 14.14
N PRO A 15 9.51 8.32 14.68
CA PRO A 15 10.67 8.68 13.84
C PRO A 15 11.11 7.53 12.94
N GLU A 16 11.01 6.28 13.40
CA GLU A 16 11.32 5.10 12.59
C GLU A 16 10.39 4.98 11.38
N ILE A 17 9.08 5.14 11.60
CA ILE A 17 8.09 5.09 10.52
C ILE A 17 8.32 6.23 9.55
N LEU A 18 8.53 7.46 10.04
CA LEU A 18 8.77 8.62 9.19
C LEU A 18 10.01 8.44 8.33
N ALA A 19 11.05 7.79 8.85
CA ALA A 19 12.27 7.51 8.10
C ALA A 19 12.05 6.54 6.94
N LEU A 20 10.99 5.74 6.98
CA LEU A 20 10.67 4.76 5.92
C LEU A 20 9.81 5.33 4.80
N ILE A 21 9.27 6.54 4.95
CA ILE A 21 8.34 7.10 3.95
C ILE A 21 8.99 7.24 2.58
N ALA A 22 10.24 7.69 2.51
CA ALA A 22 10.93 7.82 1.23
C ALA A 22 11.12 6.47 0.55
N ALA A 23 11.47 5.44 1.31
CA ALA A 23 11.62 4.08 0.78
C ALA A 23 10.27 3.51 0.34
N GLU A 24 9.21 3.79 1.08
CA GLU A 24 7.85 3.39 0.73
C GLU A 24 7.43 3.99 -0.61
N THR A 25 7.65 5.29 -0.79
CA THR A 25 7.33 6.01 -2.01
C THR A 25 8.12 5.46 -3.20
N ALA A 26 9.42 5.26 -3.02
CA ALA A 26 10.29 4.72 -4.06
C ALA A 26 9.89 3.31 -4.46
N HIS A 27 9.55 2.46 -3.49
CA HIS A 27 9.12 1.09 -3.75
C HIS A 27 7.81 1.06 -4.56
N GLY A 28 6.86 1.92 -4.21
CA GLY A 28 5.56 1.97 -4.89
C GLY A 28 5.64 2.46 -6.33
N LYS A 29 6.64 3.28 -6.64
CA LYS A 29 6.78 3.88 -7.96
C LYS A 29 6.85 2.85 -9.09
N GLN A 30 7.50 1.71 -8.87
CA GLN A 30 7.58 0.65 -9.88
C GLN A 30 6.20 0.13 -10.27
N PHE A 31 5.26 0.07 -9.32
CA PHE A 31 3.91 -0.39 -9.60
C PHE A 31 3.07 0.67 -10.29
N ASP A 32 3.34 1.95 -10.04
CA ASP A 32 2.70 3.05 -10.77
C ASP A 32 3.18 3.07 -12.22
N GLU A 33 4.48 2.91 -12.45
CA GLU A 33 5.06 2.94 -13.78
C GLU A 33 4.62 1.75 -14.63
N SER A 34 4.44 0.59 -14.02
CA SER A 34 3.96 -0.62 -14.73
C SER A 34 2.46 -0.59 -14.98
N GLY A 35 1.72 0.31 -14.34
CA GLY A 35 0.26 0.35 -14.40
C GLY A 35 -0.40 -0.66 -13.47
N GLN A 36 0.36 -1.43 -12.71
CA GLN A 36 -0.18 -2.42 -11.80
C GLN A 36 -0.90 -1.78 -10.61
N ARG A 37 -0.40 -0.63 -10.11
CA ARG A 37 -1.15 0.19 -9.18
C ARG A 37 -1.87 1.30 -9.96
N GLU A 38 -3.19 1.20 -10.05
CA GLU A 38 -4.01 2.16 -10.80
C GLU A 38 -4.20 3.47 -10.05
N ALA A 39 -4.28 3.41 -8.72
CA ALA A 39 -4.61 4.59 -7.92
C ALA A 39 -3.98 4.48 -6.54
N LEU A 40 -3.65 5.63 -5.99
CA LEU A 40 -3.16 5.78 -4.61
C LEU A 40 -3.75 7.06 -4.04
N TYR A 41 -4.38 6.93 -2.88
CA TYR A 41 -4.90 8.06 -2.10
C TYR A 41 -4.35 7.94 -0.68
N VAL A 42 -3.85 9.04 -0.16
CA VAL A 42 -3.28 9.08 1.19
C VAL A 42 -4.06 10.08 2.01
N SER A 43 -4.39 9.72 3.26
CA SER A 43 -5.10 10.63 4.16
C SER A 43 -4.22 11.84 4.51
N SER A 44 -4.87 12.97 4.85
CA SER A 44 -4.14 14.20 5.18
C SER A 44 -3.20 14.02 6.37
N GLU A 45 -3.53 13.13 7.30
CA GLU A 45 -2.69 12.83 8.47
C GLU A 45 -1.57 11.83 8.14
N THR A 46 -1.55 11.30 6.92
CA THR A 46 -0.56 10.31 6.46
C THR A 46 -0.57 9.02 7.30
N VAL A 47 -1.72 8.66 7.86
CA VAL A 47 -1.86 7.43 8.66
C VAL A 47 -2.62 6.34 7.93
N LYS A 48 -3.29 6.68 6.82
CA LYS A 48 -4.14 5.76 6.08
C LYS A 48 -3.95 5.99 4.58
N ALA A 49 -3.96 4.90 3.82
CA ALA A 49 -3.88 4.98 2.37
C ALA A 49 -4.82 3.96 1.74
N TRP A 50 -5.32 4.31 0.57
CA TRP A 50 -6.18 3.45 -0.25
C TRP A 50 -5.53 3.31 -1.61
N GLN A 51 -5.46 2.06 -2.09
CA GLN A 51 -4.81 1.75 -3.35
C GLN A 51 -5.66 0.80 -4.17
N ILE A 52 -5.55 0.89 -5.49
CA ILE A 52 -6.15 -0.08 -6.38
C ILE A 52 -5.03 -0.75 -7.16
N PHE A 53 -4.94 -2.07 -6.99
CA PHE A 53 -3.98 -2.91 -7.71
C PHE A 53 -4.67 -3.80 -8.73
N ARG A 54 -3.98 -4.04 -9.83
CA ARG A 54 -4.34 -5.05 -10.83
C ARG A 54 -3.48 -6.28 -10.60
N ALA A 55 -4.12 -7.43 -10.51
CA ALA A 55 -3.43 -8.70 -10.32
C ALA A 55 -4.33 -9.86 -10.73
N GLU A 56 -3.76 -11.04 -10.89
CA GLU A 56 -4.52 -12.21 -11.26
C GLU A 56 -5.22 -12.85 -10.08
N SER A 57 -4.69 -12.65 -8.86
CA SER A 57 -5.27 -13.24 -7.66
C SER A 57 -5.04 -12.35 -6.45
N LYS A 58 -5.84 -12.57 -5.40
CA LYS A 58 -5.66 -11.90 -4.12
C LYS A 58 -4.29 -12.22 -3.52
N ALA A 59 -3.82 -13.46 -3.68
CA ALA A 59 -2.51 -13.87 -3.17
C ALA A 59 -1.39 -13.03 -3.79
N ASP A 60 -1.50 -12.67 -5.06
CA ASP A 60 -0.52 -11.81 -5.72
C ASP A 60 -0.50 -10.43 -5.08
N VAL A 61 -1.68 -9.86 -4.80
CA VAL A 61 -1.77 -8.54 -4.14
C VAL A 61 -1.19 -8.60 -2.74
N GLU A 62 -1.50 -9.66 -2.00
CA GLU A 62 -0.94 -9.86 -0.65
C GLU A 62 0.59 -9.87 -0.68
N ARG A 63 1.17 -10.56 -1.67
CA ARG A 63 2.62 -10.61 -1.85
C ARG A 63 3.21 -9.25 -2.16
N ILE A 64 2.57 -8.50 -3.07
CA ILE A 64 3.00 -7.16 -3.43
C ILE A 64 2.99 -6.24 -2.21
N VAL A 65 1.88 -6.22 -1.48
CA VAL A 65 1.70 -5.34 -0.32
C VAL A 65 2.68 -5.71 0.79
N ALA A 66 2.93 -7.00 1.00
CA ALA A 66 3.88 -7.48 2.02
C ALA A 66 5.31 -6.97 1.77
N GLY A 67 5.66 -6.64 0.53
CA GLY A 67 6.99 -6.13 0.18
C GLY A 67 7.20 -4.64 0.46
N PHE A 68 6.15 -3.89 0.81
CA PHE A 68 6.30 -2.47 1.10
C PHE A 68 6.93 -2.24 2.47
N PRO A 69 7.85 -1.28 2.60
CA PRO A 69 8.56 -1.02 3.86
C PRO A 69 7.66 -0.73 5.07
N LEU A 70 6.53 -0.06 4.86
CA LEU A 70 5.64 0.31 5.97
C LEU A 70 4.63 -0.78 6.35
N THR A 71 4.48 -1.81 5.54
CA THR A 71 3.47 -2.86 5.79
C THR A 71 3.57 -3.49 7.18
N PRO A 72 4.77 -3.78 7.74
CA PRO A 72 4.86 -4.33 9.09
C PRO A 72 4.23 -3.46 10.17
N PHE A 73 4.09 -2.17 9.91
CA PHE A 73 3.53 -1.20 10.86
C PHE A 73 2.05 -0.94 10.62
N CYS A 74 1.41 -1.66 9.70
CA CYS A 74 0.05 -1.37 9.24
C CYS A 74 -0.89 -2.55 9.41
N ASN A 75 -2.17 -2.22 9.58
CA ASN A 75 -3.25 -3.14 9.32
C ASN A 75 -3.61 -3.04 7.84
N VAL A 76 -3.80 -4.18 7.19
CA VAL A 76 -4.06 -4.25 5.75
C VAL A 76 -5.38 -4.97 5.51
N SER A 77 -6.21 -4.40 4.63
CA SER A 77 -7.46 -5.01 4.19
C SER A 77 -7.48 -5.02 2.67
N ILE A 78 -7.77 -6.16 2.07
CA ILE A 78 -7.78 -6.34 0.62
C ILE A 78 -9.13 -6.89 0.20
N SER A 79 -9.79 -6.22 -0.75
CA SER A 79 -11.08 -6.64 -1.28
C SER A 79 -11.02 -6.65 -2.80
N GLN A 80 -11.55 -7.72 -3.41
CA GLN A 80 -11.65 -7.78 -4.86
C GLN A 80 -12.77 -6.87 -5.33
N LEU A 81 -12.51 -6.07 -6.35
CA LEU A 81 -13.51 -5.22 -7.00
C LEU A 81 -14.17 -5.98 -8.15
N ARG A 82 -15.39 -5.60 -8.44
CA ARG A 82 -16.11 -6.15 -9.60
C ARG A 82 -15.57 -5.59 -10.91
#